data_6608874ddaf458e8350eb72522f9ecf6
#
_entry.id   6608874ddaf458e8350eb72522f9ecf6
#
_cell.length_a   1.000
_cell.length_b   1.000
_cell.length_c   1.000
_cell.angle_alpha   90.00
_cell.angle_beta   90.00
_cell.angle_gamma   90.00
#
_symmetry.space_group_name_H-M   'P 1'
#
loop_
_entity.id
_entity.type
_entity.pdbx_description
1 polymer ?
#
loop_
_entity_poly.entity_id
_entity_poly.type
_entity_poly.pdbx_seq_one_letter_code
_entity_poly.pdbx_strand_id
1 'polypeptide(L)'
;MHTSASSRHRLFLCLTSLFDHFDTALYGFLAPILAPLFFSYETPLMNLMATYGVLSIGVVFRPLGVMAAYRACQHWGVDAALTFSLWMMTLAMMGMSLVPTAGVWGMGAPLALICLRGVLDMSVSWERSLSKLYLLECTPQGHHLWWSALYEGCSLGGMFLAAMAVFVSQNHHVSWRWLFVAGGLLALWLALQRHTHTTAKKRHVIPAPVASRNLLYLLWQKKNPLTRIALAQGFAYGTYVMPFVFFAVTLPTLCGAMNLTWEGYTPAQLSFLYGFDFLCLLGLGWRCRHQKPHNLLWISSCVLGLSVIPLFLGMQRWTSFFVMGSALWIVFWGVLFTIALTPWITTCIPPSAERYLLVGLSKAVGSSVIGRNMITWSLIGYHLTHHIVGAGLPLAVLGLINAFQFTRHQKIFTKMKAPQKVLERSHPLR
;
A
#
# COMPACT_ATOMS: atom_id res chain seq x y z
N MET A 1 28.22 9.15 5.83
CA MET A 1 27.99 10.59 5.58
C MET A 1 26.53 10.76 5.16
N HIS A 2 25.64 11.12 6.11
CA HIS A 2 24.24 11.42 5.83
C HIS A 2 24.16 12.86 5.30
N THR A 3 24.10 13.03 3.99
CA THR A 3 23.65 14.31 3.44
C THR A 3 22.16 14.43 3.74
N SER A 4 21.78 15.28 4.71
CA SER A 4 20.38 15.59 4.97
C SER A 4 19.74 16.13 3.69
N ALA A 5 18.91 15.34 3.05
CA ALA A 5 18.12 15.81 1.91
C ALA A 5 17.26 17.00 2.37
N SER A 6 17.15 18.02 1.54
CA SER A 6 16.31 19.19 1.81
C SER A 6 14.86 18.73 2.12
N SER A 7 14.18 19.42 3.02
CA SER A 7 12.75 19.17 3.31
C SER A 7 11.90 19.21 2.04
N ARG A 8 12.27 20.02 1.05
CA ARG A 8 11.63 20.09 -0.27
C ARG A 8 11.73 18.77 -1.03
N HIS A 9 12.90 18.10 -1.02
CA HIS A 9 13.06 16.80 -1.69
C HIS A 9 12.23 15.71 -1.03
N ARG A 10 12.15 15.66 0.30
CA ARG A 10 11.31 14.72 1.04
C ARG A 10 9.81 14.95 0.78
N LEU A 11 9.38 16.21 0.74
CA LEU A 11 8.00 16.55 0.40
C LEU A 11 7.66 16.11 -1.04
N PHE A 12 8.58 16.30 -1.96
CA PHE A 12 8.42 15.84 -3.34
C PHE A 12 8.21 14.31 -3.43
N LEU A 13 8.98 13.52 -2.66
CA LEU A 13 8.77 12.06 -2.58
C LEU A 13 7.40 11.69 -1.98
N CYS A 14 6.85 12.50 -1.09
CA CYS A 14 5.48 12.32 -0.60
C CYS A 14 4.44 12.65 -1.69
N LEU A 15 4.67 13.69 -2.50
CA LEU A 15 3.77 14.07 -3.59
C LEU A 15 3.69 13.00 -4.70
N THR A 16 4.78 12.26 -4.96
CA THR A 16 4.72 11.16 -5.93
C THR A 16 3.84 10.02 -5.45
N SER A 17 3.74 9.80 -4.13
CA SER A 17 2.78 8.85 -3.55
C SER A 17 1.32 9.26 -3.75
N LEU A 18 1.03 10.54 -3.69
CA LEU A 18 -0.30 11.08 -4.01
C LEU A 18 -0.71 10.68 -5.43
N PHE A 19 0.18 10.87 -6.39
CA PHE A 19 -0.09 10.53 -7.79
C PHE A 19 -0.29 9.02 -8.02
N ASP A 20 0.54 8.18 -7.43
CA ASP A 20 0.44 6.73 -7.51
C ASP A 20 -0.93 6.19 -7.05
N HIS A 21 -1.47 6.77 -5.96
CA HIS A 21 -2.77 6.37 -5.43
C HIS A 21 -3.93 7.02 -6.21
N PHE A 22 -3.73 8.23 -6.74
CA PHE A 22 -4.68 8.87 -7.66
C PHE A 22 -4.98 7.97 -8.86
N ASP A 23 -3.95 7.48 -9.56
CA ASP A 23 -4.12 6.62 -10.72
C ASP A 23 -4.87 5.33 -10.40
N THR A 24 -4.45 4.64 -9.34
CA THR A 24 -5.07 3.36 -8.96
C THR A 24 -6.54 3.54 -8.59
N ALA A 25 -6.87 4.62 -7.88
CA ALA A 25 -8.24 4.94 -7.49
C ALA A 25 -9.07 5.43 -8.68
N LEU A 26 -8.49 6.24 -9.56
CA LEU A 26 -9.15 6.75 -10.77
C LEU A 26 -9.71 5.61 -11.62
N TYR A 27 -8.89 4.58 -11.92
CA TYR A 27 -9.36 3.43 -12.67
C TYR A 27 -10.49 2.68 -11.95
N GLY A 28 -10.38 2.51 -10.64
CA GLY A 28 -11.43 1.88 -9.82
C GLY A 28 -12.76 2.63 -9.88
N PHE A 29 -12.74 3.94 -9.73
CA PHE A 29 -13.96 4.77 -9.81
C PHE A 29 -14.53 4.88 -11.24
N LEU A 30 -13.68 4.78 -12.24
CA LEU A 30 -14.12 4.76 -13.66
C LEU A 30 -14.59 3.38 -14.11
N ALA A 31 -14.35 2.31 -13.36
CA ALA A 31 -14.68 0.95 -13.77
C ALA A 31 -16.13 0.76 -14.26
N PRO A 32 -17.17 1.33 -13.61
CA PRO A 32 -18.54 1.23 -14.12
C PRO A 32 -18.76 1.91 -15.47
N ILE A 33 -17.99 2.96 -15.80
CA ILE A 33 -18.04 3.68 -17.08
C ILE A 33 -17.26 2.93 -18.15
N LEU A 34 -16.09 2.39 -17.79
CA LEU A 34 -15.21 1.67 -18.71
C LEU A 34 -15.76 0.29 -19.08
N ALA A 35 -16.48 -0.36 -18.17
CA ALA A 35 -16.97 -1.72 -18.35
C ALA A 35 -17.75 -1.92 -19.67
N PRO A 36 -18.81 -1.16 -19.96
CA PRO A 36 -19.57 -1.33 -21.21
C PRO A 36 -18.82 -0.84 -22.46
N LEU A 37 -17.78 -0.01 -22.29
CA LEU A 37 -17.01 0.55 -23.41
C LEU A 37 -15.92 -0.41 -23.92
N PHE A 38 -15.38 -1.26 -23.03
CA PHE A 38 -14.25 -2.13 -23.33
C PHE A 38 -14.60 -3.62 -23.33
N PHE A 39 -15.70 -4.02 -22.67
CA PHE A 39 -16.10 -5.40 -22.57
C PHE A 39 -17.53 -5.56 -23.09
N SER A 40 -17.74 -6.54 -23.97
CA SER A 40 -19.01 -6.77 -24.66
C SER A 40 -19.61 -8.11 -24.24
N TYR A 41 -19.67 -8.38 -22.94
CA TYR A 41 -20.35 -9.58 -22.41
C TYR A 41 -21.86 -9.33 -22.33
N GLU A 42 -22.63 -10.42 -22.32
CA GLU A 42 -24.10 -10.37 -22.29
C GLU A 42 -24.67 -9.67 -21.05
N THR A 43 -23.98 -9.75 -19.91
CA THR A 43 -24.47 -9.15 -18.67
C THR A 43 -23.60 -7.98 -18.21
N PRO A 44 -24.20 -6.88 -17.71
CA PRO A 44 -23.45 -5.76 -17.14
C PRO A 44 -22.51 -6.17 -16.01
N LEU A 45 -22.90 -7.19 -15.22
CA LEU A 45 -22.08 -7.72 -14.14
C LEU A 45 -20.79 -8.35 -14.67
N MET A 46 -20.84 -9.13 -15.75
CA MET A 46 -19.65 -9.71 -16.36
C MET A 46 -18.70 -8.65 -16.91
N ASN A 47 -19.24 -7.60 -17.52
CA ASN A 47 -18.44 -6.46 -18.00
C ASN A 47 -17.70 -5.78 -16.83
N LEU A 48 -18.38 -5.57 -15.72
CA LEU A 48 -17.80 -4.96 -14.53
C LEU A 48 -16.74 -5.88 -13.89
N MET A 49 -17.04 -7.19 -13.78
CA MET A 49 -16.07 -8.18 -13.27
C MET A 49 -14.81 -8.22 -14.13
N ALA A 50 -14.94 -8.18 -15.47
CA ALA A 50 -13.81 -8.14 -16.39
C ALA A 50 -12.97 -6.86 -16.18
N THR A 51 -13.63 -5.71 -16.03
CA THR A 51 -12.96 -4.42 -15.79
C THR A 51 -12.19 -4.41 -14.48
N TYR A 52 -12.75 -4.92 -13.40
CA TYR A 52 -12.01 -5.08 -12.14
C TYR A 52 -10.96 -6.19 -12.21
N GLY A 53 -11.18 -7.20 -13.05
CA GLY A 53 -10.19 -8.25 -13.36
C GLY A 53 -8.90 -7.69 -13.94
N VAL A 54 -8.97 -6.61 -14.72
CA VAL A 54 -7.77 -5.89 -15.20
C VAL A 54 -6.92 -5.35 -14.05
N LEU A 55 -7.51 -4.90 -12.94
CA LEU A 55 -6.75 -4.50 -11.75
C LEU A 55 -6.01 -5.69 -11.10
N SER A 56 -6.55 -6.89 -11.22
CA SER A 56 -5.94 -8.10 -10.64
C SER A 56 -4.66 -8.53 -11.35
N ILE A 57 -4.44 -8.08 -12.59
CA ILE A 57 -3.21 -8.34 -13.37
C ILE A 57 -1.97 -7.81 -12.62
N GLY A 58 -2.13 -6.76 -11.82
CA GLY A 58 -1.08 -6.24 -10.95
C GLY A 58 -0.45 -7.28 -10.01
N VAL A 59 -1.12 -8.40 -9.73
CA VAL A 59 -0.53 -9.50 -8.93
C VAL A 59 0.72 -10.07 -9.62
N VAL A 60 0.73 -10.12 -10.96
CA VAL A 60 1.86 -10.60 -11.75
C VAL A 60 2.84 -9.46 -12.09
N PHE A 61 2.31 -8.32 -12.55
CA PHE A 61 3.15 -7.23 -13.04
C PHE A 61 3.91 -6.49 -11.94
N ARG A 62 3.38 -6.42 -10.70
CA ARG A 62 4.07 -5.74 -9.59
C ARG A 62 5.35 -6.42 -9.14
N PRO A 63 5.45 -7.74 -8.92
CA PRO A 63 6.71 -8.40 -8.64
C PRO A 63 7.74 -8.23 -9.78
N LEU A 64 7.28 -8.32 -11.04
CA LEU A 64 8.13 -8.08 -12.21
C LEU A 64 8.66 -6.64 -12.22
N GLY A 65 7.80 -5.67 -11.91
CA GLY A 65 8.19 -4.26 -11.77
C GLY A 65 9.26 -4.07 -10.69
N VAL A 66 9.11 -4.68 -9.51
CA VAL A 66 10.13 -4.60 -8.45
C VAL A 66 11.48 -5.15 -8.92
N MET A 67 11.51 -6.26 -9.65
CA MET A 67 12.75 -6.82 -10.17
C MET A 67 13.39 -5.91 -11.23
N ALA A 68 12.57 -5.34 -12.12
CA ALA A 68 13.03 -4.38 -13.12
C ALA A 68 13.55 -3.10 -12.47
N ALA A 69 12.85 -2.57 -11.45
CA ALA A 69 13.26 -1.41 -10.67
C ALA A 69 14.63 -1.64 -10.00
N TYR A 70 14.83 -2.80 -9.41
CA TYR A 70 16.10 -3.14 -8.77
C TYR A 70 17.26 -3.13 -9.78
N ARG A 71 17.09 -3.73 -10.97
CA ARG A 71 18.10 -3.68 -12.04
C ARG A 71 18.35 -2.24 -12.52
N ALA A 72 17.30 -1.46 -12.72
CA ALA A 72 17.42 -0.06 -13.10
C ALA A 72 18.21 0.75 -12.07
N CYS A 73 17.95 0.54 -10.77
CA CYS A 73 18.68 1.21 -9.69
C CYS A 73 20.18 0.86 -9.68
N GLN A 74 20.54 -0.36 -10.05
CA GLN A 74 21.94 -0.76 -10.15
C GLN A 74 22.69 -0.05 -11.30
N HIS A 75 22.01 0.13 -12.44
CA HIS A 75 22.64 0.72 -13.62
C HIS A 75 22.55 2.26 -13.62
N TRP A 76 21.42 2.81 -13.22
CA TRP A 76 21.12 4.26 -13.34
C TRP A 76 21.14 5.00 -12.01
N GLY A 77 21.07 4.28 -10.89
CA GLY A 77 20.86 4.84 -9.56
C GLY A 77 19.38 5.02 -9.22
N VAL A 78 19.10 5.23 -7.93
CA VAL A 78 17.72 5.28 -7.41
C VAL A 78 16.91 6.45 -7.99
N ASP A 79 17.49 7.63 -8.03
CA ASP A 79 16.80 8.84 -8.52
C ASP A 79 16.43 8.74 -10.01
N ALA A 80 17.35 8.23 -10.86
CA ALA A 80 17.08 8.05 -12.27
C ALA A 80 16.03 6.93 -12.51
N ALA A 81 16.09 5.83 -11.75
CA ALA A 81 15.10 4.77 -11.83
C ALA A 81 13.70 5.27 -11.45
N LEU A 82 13.59 6.05 -10.37
CA LEU A 82 12.33 6.67 -9.96
C LEU A 82 11.83 7.72 -10.97
N THR A 83 12.71 8.46 -11.63
CA THR A 83 12.32 9.38 -12.71
C THR A 83 11.77 8.59 -13.90
N PHE A 84 12.42 7.49 -14.27
CA PHE A 84 11.98 6.64 -15.36
C PHE A 84 10.59 6.01 -15.08
N SER A 85 10.31 5.63 -13.83
CA SER A 85 8.98 5.13 -13.47
C SER A 85 7.87 6.16 -13.74
N LEU A 86 8.11 7.43 -13.46
CA LEU A 86 7.14 8.50 -13.75
C LEU A 86 6.95 8.71 -15.26
N TRP A 87 8.00 8.57 -16.09
CA TRP A 87 7.87 8.58 -17.55
C TRP A 87 7.02 7.42 -18.06
N MET A 88 7.24 6.20 -17.54
CA MET A 88 6.40 5.04 -17.88
C MET A 88 4.94 5.26 -17.46
N MET A 89 4.68 5.85 -16.28
CA MET A 89 3.33 6.19 -15.82
C MET A 89 2.67 7.22 -16.75
N THR A 90 3.41 8.24 -17.16
CA THR A 90 2.94 9.24 -18.13
C THR A 90 2.51 8.58 -19.45
N LEU A 91 3.39 7.76 -20.03
CA LEU A 91 3.11 7.08 -21.29
C LEU A 91 1.92 6.12 -21.17
N ALA A 92 1.81 5.37 -20.09
CA ALA A 92 0.71 4.45 -19.88
C ALA A 92 -0.64 5.18 -19.71
N MET A 93 -0.70 6.28 -18.94
CA MET A 93 -1.92 7.06 -18.76
C MET A 93 -2.34 7.78 -20.06
N MET A 94 -1.40 8.42 -20.74
CA MET A 94 -1.68 9.01 -22.04
C MET A 94 -2.14 7.94 -23.05
N GLY A 95 -1.48 6.77 -23.08
CA GLY A 95 -1.88 5.65 -23.90
C GLY A 95 -3.31 5.21 -23.62
N MET A 96 -3.70 5.05 -22.34
CA MET A 96 -5.07 4.68 -21.95
C MET A 96 -6.13 5.69 -22.44
N SER A 97 -5.80 6.99 -22.45
CA SER A 97 -6.72 8.02 -22.94
C SER A 97 -7.00 7.89 -24.46
N LEU A 98 -6.04 7.33 -25.21
CA LEU A 98 -6.11 7.18 -26.67
C LEU A 98 -6.72 5.85 -27.12
N VAL A 99 -6.88 4.86 -26.23
CA VAL A 99 -7.42 3.55 -26.61
C VAL A 99 -8.85 3.69 -27.14
N PRO A 100 -9.12 3.21 -28.39
CA PRO A 100 -10.48 3.15 -28.90
C PRO A 100 -11.33 2.15 -28.12
N THR A 101 -12.64 2.33 -28.16
CA THR A 101 -13.59 1.43 -27.50
C THR A 101 -13.70 0.09 -28.25
N ALA A 102 -14.27 -0.93 -27.61
CA ALA A 102 -14.46 -2.25 -28.21
C ALA A 102 -15.36 -2.18 -29.49
N GLY A 103 -16.26 -1.21 -29.58
CA GLY A 103 -17.06 -1.00 -30.79
C GLY A 103 -16.22 -0.62 -32.03
N VAL A 104 -15.00 -0.09 -31.87
CA VAL A 104 -14.09 0.30 -32.93
C VAL A 104 -13.00 -0.76 -33.16
N TRP A 105 -12.40 -1.28 -32.11
CA TRP A 105 -11.23 -2.19 -32.14
C TRP A 105 -11.57 -3.64 -31.77
N GLY A 106 -12.83 -3.94 -31.47
CA GLY A 106 -13.21 -5.27 -31.00
C GLY A 106 -12.37 -5.71 -29.80
N MET A 107 -11.86 -6.94 -29.83
CA MET A 107 -11.01 -7.51 -28.79
C MET A 107 -9.64 -6.81 -28.62
N GLY A 108 -9.23 -5.99 -29.57
CA GLY A 108 -8.00 -5.22 -29.48
C GLY A 108 -8.05 -4.16 -28.38
N ALA A 109 -9.22 -3.59 -28.12
CA ALA A 109 -9.41 -2.55 -27.11
C ALA A 109 -9.17 -3.04 -25.66
N PRO A 110 -9.81 -4.14 -25.20
CA PRO A 110 -9.49 -4.69 -23.88
C PRO A 110 -8.03 -5.14 -23.75
N LEU A 111 -7.46 -5.74 -24.79
CA LEU A 111 -6.06 -6.17 -24.76
C LEU A 111 -5.09 -5.00 -24.63
N ALA A 112 -5.30 -3.90 -25.36
CA ALA A 112 -4.52 -2.69 -25.23
C ALA A 112 -4.64 -2.08 -23.80
N LEU A 113 -5.87 -2.05 -23.26
CA LEU A 113 -6.11 -1.59 -21.89
C LEU A 113 -5.36 -2.43 -20.86
N ILE A 114 -5.37 -3.77 -21.01
CA ILE A 114 -4.66 -4.72 -20.17
C ILE A 114 -3.14 -4.48 -20.24
N CYS A 115 -2.59 -4.33 -21.44
CA CYS A 115 -1.15 -4.08 -21.61
C CYS A 115 -0.71 -2.76 -20.99
N LEU A 116 -1.44 -1.67 -21.24
CA LEU A 116 -1.15 -0.35 -20.66
C LEU A 116 -1.29 -0.35 -19.15
N ARG A 117 -2.32 -1.03 -18.63
CA ARG A 117 -2.49 -1.21 -17.18
C ARG A 117 -1.35 -2.03 -16.56
N GLY A 118 -0.88 -3.06 -17.26
CA GLY A 118 0.29 -3.84 -16.84
C GLY A 118 1.55 -2.98 -16.75
N VAL A 119 1.83 -2.14 -17.75
CA VAL A 119 2.95 -1.17 -17.72
C VAL A 119 2.81 -0.20 -16.55
N LEU A 120 1.60 0.29 -16.31
CA LEU A 120 1.31 1.20 -15.21
C LEU A 120 1.52 0.52 -13.84
N ASP A 121 1.02 -0.69 -13.64
CA ASP A 121 1.22 -1.46 -12.40
C ASP A 121 2.70 -1.78 -12.14
N MET A 122 3.49 -2.03 -13.19
CA MET A 122 4.95 -2.15 -13.06
C MET A 122 5.57 -0.85 -12.56
N SER A 123 5.23 0.28 -13.17
CA SER A 123 5.77 1.60 -12.81
C SER A 123 5.39 2.00 -11.40
N VAL A 124 4.13 1.80 -11.03
CA VAL A 124 3.60 2.03 -9.67
C VAL A 124 4.36 1.19 -8.64
N SER A 125 4.71 -0.06 -8.97
CA SER A 125 5.47 -0.90 -8.05
C SER A 125 6.91 -0.42 -7.84
N TRP A 126 7.52 0.26 -8.82
CA TRP A 126 8.82 0.92 -8.67
C TRP A 126 8.71 2.03 -7.62
N GLU A 127 7.74 2.92 -7.81
CA GLU A 127 7.54 4.05 -6.90
C GLU A 127 7.27 3.55 -5.47
N ARG A 128 6.33 2.63 -5.28
CA ARG A 128 5.97 2.07 -3.94
C ARG A 128 7.09 1.31 -3.25
N SER A 129 7.93 0.60 -4.00
CA SER A 129 9.02 -0.17 -3.42
C SER A 129 10.22 0.70 -3.04
N LEU A 130 10.51 1.72 -3.84
CA LEU A 130 11.70 2.55 -3.72
C LEU A 130 11.45 3.84 -2.93
N SER A 131 10.38 4.60 -3.27
CA SER A 131 10.19 5.98 -2.79
C SER A 131 10.09 6.09 -1.28
N LYS A 132 9.23 5.27 -0.64
CA LYS A 132 9.04 5.35 0.81
C LYS A 132 10.28 4.90 1.57
N LEU A 133 10.99 3.89 1.08
CA LEU A 133 12.24 3.43 1.69
C LEU A 133 13.34 4.49 1.53
N TYR A 134 13.49 5.04 0.33
CA TYR A 134 14.44 6.11 0.04
C TYR A 134 14.14 7.39 0.84
N LEU A 135 12.86 7.76 0.97
CA LEU A 135 12.44 8.87 1.83
C LEU A 135 12.95 8.71 3.27
N LEU A 136 12.82 7.51 3.84
CA LEU A 136 13.28 7.26 5.21
C LEU A 136 14.80 7.23 5.33
N GLU A 137 15.51 6.73 4.32
CA GLU A 137 16.98 6.78 4.27
C GLU A 137 17.51 8.22 4.20
N CYS A 138 16.77 9.11 3.55
CA CYS A 138 17.07 10.55 3.48
C CYS A 138 16.59 11.35 4.70
N THR A 139 15.93 10.71 5.66
CA THR A 139 15.32 11.36 6.82
C THR A 139 16.19 11.19 8.06
N PRO A 140 16.43 12.25 8.85
CA PRO A 140 17.15 12.13 10.12
C PRO A 140 16.47 11.16 11.08
N GLN A 141 17.28 10.46 11.88
CA GLN A 141 16.76 9.58 12.93
C GLN A 141 15.88 10.38 13.90
N GLY A 142 14.74 9.80 14.30
CA GLY A 142 13.75 10.46 15.18
C GLY A 142 12.59 11.12 14.43
N HIS A 143 12.65 11.29 13.10
CA HIS A 143 11.56 11.84 12.29
C HIS A 143 10.94 10.82 11.32
N HIS A 144 11.36 9.55 11.36
CA HIS A 144 10.91 8.50 10.41
C HIS A 144 9.40 8.26 10.48
N LEU A 145 8.80 8.25 11.68
CA LEU A 145 7.35 8.03 11.84
C LEU A 145 6.53 9.19 11.27
N TRP A 146 6.97 10.42 11.46
CA TRP A 146 6.30 11.59 10.90
C TRP A 146 6.32 11.58 9.36
N TRP A 147 7.49 11.36 8.76
CA TRP A 147 7.59 11.29 7.29
C TRP A 147 6.88 10.07 6.70
N SER A 148 6.85 8.95 7.43
CA SER A 148 6.04 7.80 7.04
C SER A 148 4.54 8.13 7.06
N ALA A 149 4.05 8.84 8.08
CA ALA A 149 2.66 9.27 8.19
C ALA A 149 2.29 10.28 7.09
N LEU A 150 3.16 11.24 6.81
CA LEU A 150 2.94 12.22 5.74
C LEU A 150 2.88 11.55 4.37
N TYR A 151 3.72 10.55 4.11
CA TYR A 151 3.70 9.76 2.89
C TYR A 151 2.36 9.03 2.70
N GLU A 152 1.84 8.38 3.76
CA GLU A 152 0.51 7.72 3.71
C GLU A 152 -0.62 8.74 3.60
N GLY A 153 -0.52 9.89 4.26
CA GLY A 153 -1.49 10.97 4.12
C GLY A 153 -1.58 11.51 2.68
N CYS A 154 -0.44 11.63 2.00
CA CYS A 154 -0.42 11.97 0.57
C CYS A 154 -1.07 10.88 -0.28
N SER A 155 -0.87 9.61 0.05
CA SER A 155 -1.53 8.49 -0.63
C SER A 155 -3.05 8.58 -0.55
N LEU A 156 -3.57 8.86 0.65
CA LEU A 156 -5.01 9.06 0.88
C LEU A 156 -5.54 10.29 0.13
N GLY A 157 -4.77 11.39 0.13
CA GLY A 157 -5.07 12.60 -0.65
C GLY A 157 -5.19 12.31 -2.15
N GLY A 158 -4.37 11.42 -2.68
CA GLY A 158 -4.45 10.97 -4.08
C GLY A 158 -5.76 10.27 -4.41
N MET A 159 -6.21 9.37 -3.53
CA MET A 159 -7.50 8.69 -3.70
C MET A 159 -8.67 9.67 -3.64
N PHE A 160 -8.62 10.64 -2.72
CA PHE A 160 -9.63 11.69 -2.63
C PHE A 160 -9.68 12.55 -3.90
N LEU A 161 -8.54 12.97 -4.43
CA LEU A 161 -8.49 13.73 -5.68
C LEU A 161 -9.04 12.93 -6.86
N ALA A 162 -8.81 11.62 -6.93
CA ALA A 162 -9.39 10.77 -7.97
C ALA A 162 -10.93 10.72 -7.87
N ALA A 163 -11.47 10.56 -6.66
CA ALA A 163 -12.93 10.58 -6.43
C ALA A 163 -13.53 11.91 -6.84
N MET A 164 -12.92 13.03 -6.45
CA MET A 164 -13.35 14.39 -6.85
C MET A 164 -13.29 14.60 -8.35
N ALA A 165 -12.22 14.15 -9.00
CA ALA A 165 -12.07 14.28 -10.45
C ALA A 165 -13.17 13.52 -11.21
N VAL A 166 -13.50 12.30 -10.77
CA VAL A 166 -14.58 11.50 -11.36
C VAL A 166 -15.94 12.14 -11.09
N PHE A 167 -16.18 12.61 -9.87
CA PHE A 167 -17.43 13.30 -9.52
C PHE A 167 -17.66 14.56 -10.38
N VAL A 168 -16.66 15.42 -10.50
CA VAL A 168 -16.71 16.63 -11.34
C VAL A 168 -16.92 16.26 -12.82
N SER A 169 -16.22 15.24 -13.31
CA SER A 169 -16.34 14.77 -14.69
C SER A 169 -17.76 14.30 -15.01
N GLN A 170 -18.40 13.55 -14.10
CA GLN A 170 -19.76 13.06 -14.29
C GLN A 170 -20.79 14.21 -14.28
N ASN A 171 -20.65 15.17 -13.37
CA ASN A 171 -21.57 16.31 -13.26
C ASN A 171 -21.48 17.26 -14.47
N HIS A 172 -20.31 17.40 -15.07
CA HIS A 172 -20.09 18.28 -16.22
C HIS A 172 -20.01 17.54 -17.55
N HIS A 173 -20.37 16.26 -17.60
CA HIS A 173 -20.34 15.41 -18.78
C HIS A 173 -18.98 15.38 -19.51
N VAL A 174 -17.89 15.53 -18.76
CA VAL A 174 -16.53 15.47 -19.30
C VAL A 174 -16.16 14.02 -19.59
N SER A 175 -15.61 13.75 -20.78
CA SER A 175 -15.20 12.39 -21.15
C SER A 175 -14.15 11.84 -20.19
N TRP A 176 -14.29 10.59 -19.81
CA TRP A 176 -13.32 9.84 -18.98
C TRP A 176 -11.88 9.92 -19.52
N ARG A 177 -11.69 10.10 -20.82
CA ARG A 177 -10.38 10.26 -21.46
C ARG A 177 -9.59 11.43 -20.87
N TRP A 178 -10.25 12.56 -20.63
CA TRP A 178 -9.62 13.75 -20.07
C TRP A 178 -9.07 13.55 -18.66
N LEU A 179 -9.65 12.62 -17.88
CA LEU A 179 -9.14 12.27 -16.58
C LEU A 179 -7.80 11.53 -16.66
N PHE A 180 -7.63 10.64 -17.64
CA PHE A 180 -6.35 10.00 -17.93
C PHE A 180 -5.33 10.97 -18.50
N VAL A 181 -5.75 11.90 -19.36
CA VAL A 181 -4.87 12.99 -19.86
C VAL A 181 -4.39 13.86 -18.68
N ALA A 182 -5.29 14.29 -17.82
CA ALA A 182 -4.93 15.10 -16.65
C ALA A 182 -3.95 14.37 -15.72
N GLY A 183 -4.19 13.09 -15.45
CA GLY A 183 -3.27 12.25 -14.69
C GLY A 183 -1.91 12.09 -15.38
N GLY A 184 -1.91 11.86 -16.71
CA GLY A 184 -0.68 11.79 -17.49
C GLY A 184 0.12 13.10 -17.50
N LEU A 185 -0.54 14.26 -17.58
CA LEU A 185 0.10 15.57 -17.47
C LEU A 185 0.68 15.82 -16.06
N LEU A 186 -0.03 15.38 -15.02
CA LEU A 186 0.49 15.46 -13.66
C LEU A 186 1.73 14.57 -13.46
N ALA A 187 1.71 13.35 -14.00
CA ALA A 187 2.89 12.46 -13.99
C ALA A 187 4.06 13.06 -14.75
N LEU A 188 3.80 13.66 -15.90
CA LEU A 188 4.80 14.38 -16.71
C LEU A 188 5.43 15.52 -15.93
N TRP A 189 4.60 16.34 -15.31
CA TRP A 189 5.09 17.46 -14.49
C TRP A 189 5.98 16.96 -13.35
N LEU A 190 5.57 15.89 -12.64
CA LEU A 190 6.38 15.27 -11.58
C LEU A 190 7.70 14.71 -12.13
N ALA A 191 7.68 14.08 -13.31
CA ALA A 191 8.89 13.55 -13.96
C ALA A 191 9.89 14.65 -14.31
N LEU A 192 9.39 15.76 -14.87
CA LEU A 192 10.22 16.92 -15.22
C LEU A 192 10.83 17.57 -13.96
N GLN A 193 10.04 17.77 -12.91
CA GLN A 193 10.53 18.31 -11.65
C GLN A 193 11.59 17.42 -11.01
N ARG A 194 11.39 16.10 -11.03
CA ARG A 194 12.38 15.15 -10.50
C ARG A 194 13.67 15.19 -11.32
N HIS A 195 13.58 15.25 -12.64
CA HIS A 195 14.73 15.32 -13.53
C HIS A 195 15.62 16.54 -13.23
N THR A 196 15.03 17.71 -13.03
CA THR A 196 15.78 18.95 -12.70
C THR A 196 16.50 18.89 -11.36
N HIS A 197 15.92 18.18 -10.38
CA HIS A 197 16.52 18.00 -9.06
C HIS A 197 17.61 16.91 -9.04
N THR A 198 17.56 15.94 -9.95
CA THR A 198 18.51 14.80 -10.01
C THR A 198 19.84 15.19 -10.63
N THR A 199 19.83 16.11 -11.60
CA THR A 199 21.06 16.58 -12.27
C THR A 199 21.99 17.35 -11.35
N ALA A 200 21.48 17.89 -10.23
CA ALA A 200 22.24 18.70 -9.27
C ALA A 200 22.93 17.91 -8.15
N LYS A 201 22.66 16.60 -8.00
CA LYS A 201 23.17 15.77 -6.88
C LYS A 201 23.98 14.56 -7.35
N LYS A 202 25.05 14.22 -6.59
CA LYS A 202 25.80 12.98 -6.78
C LYS A 202 24.86 11.77 -6.77
N ARG A 203 24.90 10.95 -7.82
CA ARG A 203 24.11 9.71 -7.96
C ARG A 203 24.24 8.83 -6.73
N HIS A 204 23.13 8.56 -6.09
CA HIS A 204 23.06 7.53 -5.05
C HIS A 204 22.96 6.16 -5.75
N VAL A 205 24.11 5.69 -6.24
CA VAL A 205 24.19 4.36 -6.87
C VAL A 205 24.15 3.30 -5.78
N ILE A 206 23.21 2.37 -5.89
CA ILE A 206 23.23 1.18 -5.05
C ILE A 206 24.50 0.39 -5.41
N PRO A 207 25.33 0.02 -4.42
CA PRO A 207 26.49 -0.81 -4.71
C PRO A 207 26.09 -2.06 -5.51
N ALA A 208 26.85 -2.37 -6.56
CA ALA A 208 26.60 -3.59 -7.32
C ALA A 208 26.63 -4.82 -6.39
N PRO A 209 25.75 -5.80 -6.58
CA PRO A 209 25.81 -7.03 -5.80
C PRO A 209 27.16 -7.69 -6.02
N VAL A 210 27.79 -8.15 -4.95
CA VAL A 210 28.99 -8.96 -5.02
C VAL A 210 28.61 -10.29 -5.66
N ALA A 211 28.98 -10.49 -6.91
CA ALA A 211 28.80 -11.64 -7.77
C ALA A 211 27.37 -12.16 -7.92
N SER A 212 27.01 -12.66 -9.09
CA SER A 212 25.70 -13.19 -9.51
C SER A 212 25.20 -14.32 -8.59
N ARG A 213 24.73 -14.00 -7.39
CA ARG A 213 24.01 -14.96 -6.57
C ARG A 213 22.66 -15.21 -7.22
N ASN A 214 22.33 -16.48 -7.47
CA ASN A 214 21.00 -16.88 -7.90
C ASN A 214 19.94 -16.20 -7.02
N LEU A 215 19.03 -15.44 -7.63
CA LEU A 215 17.95 -14.71 -6.93
C LEU A 215 17.18 -15.66 -5.99
N LEU A 216 16.92 -16.88 -6.43
CA LEU A 216 16.23 -17.89 -5.63
C LEU A 216 17.01 -18.27 -4.37
N TYR A 217 18.34 -18.42 -4.48
CA TYR A 217 19.19 -18.69 -3.32
C TYR A 217 19.18 -17.54 -2.32
N LEU A 218 19.23 -16.29 -2.79
CA LEU A 218 19.14 -15.09 -1.95
C LEU A 218 17.80 -15.03 -1.20
N LEU A 219 16.69 -15.26 -1.90
CA LEU A 219 15.36 -15.30 -1.32
C LEU A 219 15.22 -16.41 -0.27
N TRP A 220 15.77 -17.59 -0.56
CA TRP A 220 15.79 -18.72 0.38
C TRP A 220 16.60 -18.42 1.63
N GLN A 221 17.80 -17.84 1.47
CA GLN A 221 18.67 -17.46 2.58
C GLN A 221 18.01 -16.40 3.49
N LYS A 222 17.23 -15.46 2.91
CA LYS A 222 16.57 -14.35 3.59
C LYS A 222 15.08 -14.60 3.83
N LYS A 223 14.59 -15.83 3.71
CA LYS A 223 13.17 -16.17 3.83
C LYS A 223 12.52 -15.67 5.13
N ASN A 224 13.20 -15.75 6.26
CA ASN A 224 12.66 -15.35 7.56
C ASN A 224 12.33 -13.86 7.65
N PRO A 225 13.22 -12.90 7.32
CA PRO A 225 12.83 -11.48 7.28
C PRO A 225 11.81 -11.20 6.17
N LEU A 226 11.88 -11.88 5.02
CA LEU A 226 10.93 -11.68 3.92
C LEU A 226 9.50 -12.07 4.32
N THR A 227 9.31 -13.24 4.92
CA THR A 227 7.98 -13.68 5.39
C THR A 227 7.43 -12.77 6.48
N ARG A 228 8.28 -12.29 7.40
CA ARG A 228 7.86 -11.34 8.44
C ARG A 228 7.36 -10.02 7.84
N ILE A 229 8.08 -9.46 6.87
CA ILE A 229 7.68 -8.23 6.19
C ILE A 229 6.39 -8.47 5.39
N ALA A 230 6.27 -9.61 4.70
CA ALA A 230 5.07 -9.94 3.93
C ALA A 230 3.84 -10.08 4.83
N LEU A 231 3.93 -10.78 5.96
CA LEU A 231 2.85 -10.90 6.94
C LEU A 231 2.44 -9.53 7.52
N ALA A 232 3.42 -8.71 7.89
CA ALA A 232 3.16 -7.38 8.41
C ALA A 232 2.53 -6.45 7.36
N GLN A 233 2.99 -6.51 6.10
CA GLN A 233 2.40 -5.75 5.00
C GLN A 233 0.99 -6.24 4.67
N GLY A 234 0.75 -7.55 4.71
CA GLY A 234 -0.57 -8.14 4.51
C GLY A 234 -1.56 -7.71 5.60
N PHE A 235 -1.11 -7.64 6.85
CA PHE A 235 -1.92 -7.15 7.96
C PHE A 235 -2.24 -5.65 7.81
N ALA A 236 -1.24 -4.81 7.51
CA ALA A 236 -1.48 -3.39 7.25
C ALA A 236 -2.50 -3.16 6.13
N TYR A 237 -2.42 -3.93 5.06
CA TYR A 237 -3.39 -3.85 3.97
C TYR A 237 -4.78 -4.37 4.40
N GLY A 238 -4.83 -5.44 5.21
CA GLY A 238 -6.06 -5.98 5.76
C GLY A 238 -6.79 -4.99 6.67
N THR A 239 -6.07 -4.23 7.51
CA THR A 239 -6.65 -3.19 8.37
C THR A 239 -7.27 -2.03 7.58
N TYR A 240 -6.86 -1.81 6.34
CA TYR A 240 -7.48 -0.86 5.42
C TYR A 240 -8.68 -1.50 4.69
N VAL A 241 -8.51 -2.70 4.14
CA VAL A 241 -9.55 -3.37 3.33
C VAL A 241 -10.80 -3.69 4.15
N MET A 242 -10.65 -4.04 5.43
CA MET A 242 -11.81 -4.39 6.27
C MET A 242 -12.79 -3.21 6.47
N PRO A 243 -12.40 -2.03 6.98
CA PRO A 243 -13.34 -0.94 7.18
C PRO A 243 -13.80 -0.29 5.87
N PHE A 244 -12.92 -0.13 4.87
CA PHE A 244 -13.25 0.64 3.67
C PHE A 244 -13.87 -0.18 2.54
N VAL A 245 -13.65 -1.48 2.48
CA VAL A 245 -14.16 -2.33 1.39
C VAL A 245 -15.09 -3.41 1.93
N PHE A 246 -14.67 -4.21 2.91
CA PHE A 246 -15.49 -5.30 3.42
C PHE A 246 -16.77 -4.78 4.09
N PHE A 247 -16.69 -3.78 4.98
CA PHE A 247 -17.85 -3.22 5.64
C PHE A 247 -18.74 -2.40 4.69
N ALA A 248 -18.15 -1.82 3.64
CA ALA A 248 -18.90 -1.03 2.66
C ALA A 248 -19.70 -1.90 1.67
N VAL A 249 -19.11 -2.98 1.19
CA VAL A 249 -19.64 -3.74 0.04
C VAL A 249 -20.03 -5.17 0.42
N THR A 250 -19.16 -5.89 1.15
CA THR A 250 -19.36 -7.33 1.40
C THR A 250 -20.24 -7.59 2.62
N LEU A 251 -20.05 -6.84 3.69
CA LEU A 251 -20.82 -6.99 4.92
C LEU A 251 -22.33 -6.77 4.70
N PRO A 252 -22.80 -5.80 3.89
CA PRO A 252 -24.24 -5.65 3.62
C PRO A 252 -24.88 -6.92 3.04
N THR A 253 -24.22 -7.60 2.11
CA THR A 253 -24.73 -8.85 1.54
C THR A 253 -24.82 -9.96 2.57
N LEU A 254 -23.85 -10.04 3.49
CA LEU A 254 -23.90 -11.01 4.61
C LEU A 254 -24.99 -10.64 5.62
N CYS A 255 -25.15 -9.37 5.93
CA CYS A 255 -26.21 -8.89 6.83
C CYS A 255 -27.61 -9.16 6.26
N GLY A 256 -27.84 -8.96 4.97
CA GLY A 256 -29.09 -9.32 4.30
C GLY A 256 -29.42 -10.79 4.42
N ALA A 257 -28.45 -11.69 4.27
CA ALA A 257 -28.63 -13.12 4.47
C ALA A 257 -28.90 -13.53 5.94
N MET A 258 -28.54 -12.68 6.89
CA MET A 258 -28.72 -12.90 8.35
C MET A 258 -29.86 -12.08 8.96
N ASN A 259 -30.67 -11.38 8.15
CA ASN A 259 -31.72 -10.43 8.59
C ASN A 259 -31.19 -9.34 9.53
N LEU A 260 -29.98 -8.85 9.30
CA LEU A 260 -29.37 -7.73 10.01
C LEU A 260 -29.53 -6.43 9.21
N THR A 261 -29.64 -5.28 9.89
CA THR A 261 -30.02 -3.98 9.31
C THR A 261 -28.83 -3.13 8.81
N TRP A 262 -27.79 -3.76 8.26
CA TRP A 262 -26.67 -3.00 7.69
C TRP A 262 -26.71 -3.01 6.16
N GLU A 263 -26.93 -1.84 5.56
CA GLU A 263 -27.01 -1.64 4.10
C GLU A 263 -25.73 -1.07 3.47
N GLY A 264 -24.71 -0.86 4.30
CA GLY A 264 -23.45 -0.20 3.90
C GLY A 264 -23.34 1.24 4.43
N TYR A 265 -22.23 1.89 4.08
CA TYR A 265 -22.04 3.28 4.47
C TYR A 265 -22.84 4.23 3.60
N THR A 266 -23.47 5.23 4.22
CA THR A 266 -23.89 6.42 3.51
C THR A 266 -22.68 7.22 3.02
N PRO A 267 -22.81 8.05 1.98
CA PRO A 267 -21.68 8.90 1.51
C PRO A 267 -21.08 9.78 2.62
N ALA A 268 -21.92 10.27 3.54
CA ALA A 268 -21.47 11.06 4.68
C ALA A 268 -20.61 10.23 5.67
N GLN A 269 -21.05 9.01 5.99
CA GLN A 269 -20.30 8.10 6.86
C GLN A 269 -18.95 7.69 6.26
N LEU A 270 -18.93 7.41 4.97
CA LEU A 270 -17.71 7.07 4.26
C LEU A 270 -16.73 8.25 4.22
N SER A 271 -17.24 9.46 3.94
CA SER A 271 -16.45 10.69 3.96
C SER A 271 -15.89 10.98 5.35
N PHE A 272 -16.70 10.78 6.39
CA PHE A 272 -16.25 10.89 7.78
C PHE A 272 -15.14 9.89 8.12
N LEU A 273 -15.26 8.65 7.66
CA LEU A 273 -14.26 7.60 7.90
C LEU A 273 -12.92 7.94 7.22
N TYR A 274 -12.93 8.43 5.98
CA TYR A 274 -11.72 8.92 5.29
C TYR A 274 -11.12 10.15 5.98
N GLY A 275 -11.95 11.09 6.42
CA GLY A 275 -11.50 12.24 7.20
C GLY A 275 -10.85 11.84 8.52
N PHE A 276 -11.45 10.89 9.23
CA PHE A 276 -10.90 10.33 10.46
C PHE A 276 -9.54 9.64 10.23
N ASP A 277 -9.44 8.81 9.18
CA ASP A 277 -8.18 8.16 8.78
C ASP A 277 -7.07 9.21 8.54
N PHE A 278 -7.37 10.25 7.75
CA PHE A 278 -6.43 11.32 7.46
C PHE A 278 -5.98 12.08 8.72
N LEU A 279 -6.92 12.43 9.61
CA LEU A 279 -6.60 13.08 10.87
C LEU A 279 -5.78 12.18 11.80
N CYS A 280 -6.10 10.89 11.85
CA CYS A 280 -5.30 9.90 12.58
C CYS A 280 -3.87 9.79 12.03
N LEU A 281 -3.69 9.76 10.71
CA LEU A 281 -2.36 9.73 10.07
C LEU A 281 -1.50 10.92 10.51
N LEU A 282 -2.04 12.13 10.43
CA LEU A 282 -1.30 13.34 10.81
C LEU A 282 -1.11 13.43 12.33
N GLY A 283 -2.16 13.23 13.12
CA GLY A 283 -2.13 13.35 14.57
C GLY A 283 -1.24 12.31 15.23
N LEU A 284 -1.41 11.03 14.89
CA LEU A 284 -0.58 9.95 15.42
C LEU A 284 0.86 10.03 14.91
N GLY A 285 1.06 10.40 13.64
CA GLY A 285 2.39 10.61 13.07
C GLY A 285 3.18 11.67 13.82
N TRP A 286 2.53 12.79 14.17
CA TRP A 286 3.14 13.85 14.98
C TRP A 286 3.32 13.44 16.45
N ARG A 287 2.30 12.86 17.08
CA ARG A 287 2.30 12.49 18.50
C ARG A 287 3.30 11.36 18.79
N CYS A 288 3.40 10.39 17.91
CA CYS A 288 4.24 9.20 18.07
C CYS A 288 5.64 9.35 17.45
N ARG A 289 6.00 10.50 16.88
CA ARG A 289 7.24 10.72 16.12
C ARG A 289 8.53 10.23 16.80
N HIS A 290 8.59 10.25 18.12
CA HIS A 290 9.75 9.83 18.91
C HIS A 290 9.64 8.40 19.48
N GLN A 291 8.53 7.72 19.21
CA GLN A 291 8.31 6.37 19.70
C GLN A 291 9.12 5.34 18.89
N LYS A 292 9.35 4.17 19.49
CA LYS A 292 10.01 3.06 18.81
C LYS A 292 9.00 2.37 17.88
N PRO A 293 9.28 2.25 16.56
CA PRO A 293 8.33 1.62 15.61
C PRO A 293 7.90 0.22 16.03
N HIS A 294 8.82 -0.56 16.58
CA HIS A 294 8.56 -1.92 17.03
C HIS A 294 7.45 -2.01 18.10
N ASN A 295 7.46 -1.09 19.08
CA ASN A 295 6.44 -1.09 20.15
C ASN A 295 5.05 -0.76 19.60
N LEU A 296 4.98 0.20 18.66
CA LEU A 296 3.72 0.58 18.01
C LEU A 296 3.14 -0.59 17.22
N LEU A 297 3.98 -1.30 16.45
CA LEU A 297 3.56 -2.50 15.70
C LEU A 297 3.07 -3.60 16.63
N TRP A 298 3.78 -3.85 17.72
CA TRP A 298 3.41 -4.88 18.68
C TRP A 298 2.07 -4.57 19.34
N ILE A 299 1.92 -3.34 19.88
CA ILE A 299 0.66 -2.92 20.54
C ILE A 299 -0.50 -2.99 19.59
N SER A 300 -0.38 -2.42 18.38
CA SER A 300 -1.46 -2.43 17.38
C SER A 300 -1.86 -3.85 16.97
N SER A 301 -0.87 -4.74 16.81
CA SER A 301 -1.12 -6.14 16.48
C SER A 301 -1.85 -6.89 17.60
N CYS A 302 -1.44 -6.68 18.86
CA CYS A 302 -2.10 -7.29 20.02
C CYS A 302 -3.53 -6.78 20.16
N VAL A 303 -3.72 -5.47 20.11
CA VAL A 303 -5.05 -4.86 20.28
C VAL A 303 -6.01 -5.33 19.18
N LEU A 304 -5.63 -5.23 17.92
CA LEU A 304 -6.48 -5.70 16.81
C LEU A 304 -6.66 -7.21 16.84
N GLY A 305 -5.60 -7.99 17.08
CA GLY A 305 -5.70 -9.45 17.16
C GLY A 305 -6.68 -9.93 18.21
N LEU A 306 -6.80 -9.23 19.33
CA LEU A 306 -7.71 -9.57 20.42
C LEU A 306 -9.10 -8.93 20.28
N SER A 307 -9.19 -7.70 19.74
CA SER A 307 -10.44 -6.94 19.73
C SER A 307 -11.34 -7.24 18.54
N VAL A 308 -10.82 -7.71 17.42
CA VAL A 308 -11.62 -7.95 16.20
C VAL A 308 -12.76 -8.95 16.46
N ILE A 309 -12.51 -10.02 17.21
CA ILE A 309 -13.54 -11.02 17.53
C ILE A 309 -14.68 -10.42 18.36
N PRO A 310 -14.44 -9.75 19.50
CA PRO A 310 -15.50 -9.05 20.24
C PRO A 310 -16.26 -8.00 19.41
N LEU A 311 -15.55 -7.27 18.51
CA LEU A 311 -16.20 -6.29 17.64
C LEU A 311 -17.20 -6.97 16.69
N PHE A 312 -16.83 -8.07 16.05
CA PHE A 312 -17.73 -8.82 15.17
C PHE A 312 -18.90 -9.49 15.95
N LEU A 313 -18.69 -9.90 17.20
CA LEU A 313 -19.77 -10.36 18.07
C LEU A 313 -20.77 -9.23 18.38
N GLY A 314 -20.27 -8.03 18.64
CA GLY A 314 -21.11 -6.86 18.89
C GLY A 314 -21.99 -6.47 17.69
N MET A 315 -21.49 -6.66 16.46
CA MET A 315 -22.25 -6.36 15.23
C MET A 315 -23.56 -7.12 15.11
N GLN A 316 -23.69 -8.30 15.72
CA GLN A 316 -24.93 -9.09 15.70
C GLN A 316 -26.07 -8.44 16.50
N ARG A 317 -25.73 -7.72 17.58
CA ARG A 317 -26.75 -7.12 18.47
C ARG A 317 -27.03 -5.66 18.14
N TRP A 318 -26.03 -4.91 17.64
CA TRP A 318 -26.05 -3.43 17.50
C TRP A 318 -25.49 -3.04 16.14
N THR A 319 -26.08 -3.53 15.06
CA THR A 319 -25.45 -3.60 13.75
C THR A 319 -24.83 -2.27 13.29
N SER A 320 -25.63 -1.22 13.07
CA SER A 320 -25.13 0.03 12.46
C SER A 320 -24.14 0.78 13.33
N PHE A 321 -24.39 0.88 14.61
CA PHE A 321 -23.53 1.59 15.56
C PHE A 321 -22.21 0.85 15.75
N PHE A 322 -22.27 -0.48 15.93
CA PHE A 322 -21.06 -1.30 16.12
C PHE A 322 -20.21 -1.40 14.85
N VAL A 323 -20.81 -1.42 13.66
CA VAL A 323 -20.04 -1.42 12.41
C VAL A 323 -19.23 -0.13 12.28
N MET A 324 -19.84 1.04 12.52
CA MET A 324 -19.10 2.31 12.48
C MET A 324 -18.03 2.40 13.58
N GLY A 325 -18.38 2.03 14.83
CA GLY A 325 -17.41 2.00 15.92
C GLY A 325 -16.25 1.05 15.66
N SER A 326 -16.54 -0.13 15.10
CA SER A 326 -15.51 -1.11 14.70
C SER A 326 -14.63 -0.61 13.57
N ALA A 327 -15.20 0.09 12.60
CA ALA A 327 -14.45 0.72 11.52
C ALA A 327 -13.46 1.76 12.06
N LEU A 328 -13.93 2.69 12.90
CA LEU A 328 -13.09 3.70 13.53
C LEU A 328 -11.97 3.08 14.38
N TRP A 329 -12.29 2.01 15.12
CA TRP A 329 -11.32 1.27 15.92
C TRP A 329 -10.24 0.62 15.07
N ILE A 330 -10.64 -0.09 14.01
CA ILE A 330 -9.71 -0.77 13.10
C ILE A 330 -8.84 0.26 12.36
N VAL A 331 -9.43 1.38 11.91
CA VAL A 331 -8.69 2.47 11.25
C VAL A 331 -7.66 3.06 12.22
N PHE A 332 -8.03 3.40 13.43
CA PHE A 332 -7.11 4.01 14.41
C PHE A 332 -5.86 3.15 14.66
N TRP A 333 -6.07 1.87 14.99
CA TRP A 333 -4.96 0.95 15.24
C TRP A 333 -4.23 0.52 13.97
N GLY A 334 -4.94 0.44 12.86
CA GLY A 334 -4.38 0.18 11.53
C GLY A 334 -3.46 1.29 11.06
N VAL A 335 -3.83 2.55 11.26
CA VAL A 335 -2.99 3.73 11.00
C VAL A 335 -1.72 3.68 11.85
N LEU A 336 -1.86 3.42 13.16
CA LEU A 336 -0.71 3.33 14.06
C LEU A 336 0.28 2.23 13.63
N PHE A 337 -0.25 1.10 13.13
CA PHE A 337 0.56 0.04 12.55
C PHE A 337 1.25 0.47 11.25
N THR A 338 0.50 1.08 10.34
CA THR A 338 0.97 1.45 8.99
C THR A 338 2.07 2.51 9.02
N ILE A 339 1.96 3.54 9.87
CA ILE A 339 3.01 4.57 10.02
C ILE A 339 4.31 3.98 10.58
N ALA A 340 4.23 2.96 11.43
CA ALA A 340 5.37 2.32 12.06
C ALA A 340 6.02 1.23 11.18
N LEU A 341 5.29 0.68 10.20
CA LEU A 341 5.70 -0.48 9.42
C LEU A 341 7.00 -0.26 8.64
N THR A 342 7.06 0.78 7.80
CA THR A 342 8.25 1.03 6.97
C THR A 342 9.47 1.45 7.80
N PRO A 343 9.35 2.32 8.83
CA PRO A 343 10.44 2.57 9.79
C PRO A 343 10.97 1.29 10.46
N TRP A 344 10.08 0.33 10.79
CA TRP A 344 10.53 -0.96 11.31
C TRP A 344 11.23 -1.82 10.25
N ILE A 345 10.72 -1.86 9.02
CA ILE A 345 11.35 -2.60 7.90
C ILE A 345 12.78 -2.14 7.70
N THR A 346 13.08 -0.84 7.86
CA THR A 346 14.45 -0.33 7.75
C THR A 346 15.40 -0.89 8.81
N THR A 347 14.87 -1.39 9.92
CA THR A 347 15.66 -2.04 10.97
C THR A 347 15.86 -3.55 10.73
N CYS A 348 14.96 -4.19 9.98
CA CYS A 348 15.00 -5.64 9.71
C CYS A 348 16.03 -6.02 8.66
N ILE A 349 16.20 -5.18 7.63
CA ILE A 349 17.15 -5.41 6.53
C ILE A 349 18.14 -4.24 6.54
N PRO A 350 19.41 -4.50 6.91
CA PRO A 350 20.44 -3.45 6.92
C PRO A 350 20.66 -2.87 5.52
N PRO A 351 21.24 -1.68 5.41
CA PRO A 351 21.59 -1.09 4.12
C PRO A 351 22.48 -2.05 3.31
N SER A 352 21.96 -2.54 2.21
CA SER A 352 22.64 -3.47 1.30
C SER A 352 22.17 -3.24 -0.12
N ALA A 353 22.95 -3.69 -1.09
CA ALA A 353 22.59 -3.60 -2.51
C ALA A 353 21.21 -4.24 -2.80
N GLU A 354 20.84 -5.27 -2.06
CA GLU A 354 19.67 -6.12 -2.29
C GLU A 354 18.45 -5.66 -1.49
N ARG A 355 18.60 -4.65 -0.58
CA ARG A 355 17.55 -4.21 0.34
C ARG A 355 16.27 -3.81 -0.39
N TYR A 356 16.38 -3.01 -1.43
CA TYR A 356 15.23 -2.55 -2.21
C TYR A 356 14.46 -3.68 -2.87
N LEU A 357 15.19 -4.66 -3.43
CA LEU A 357 14.59 -5.86 -4.01
C LEU A 357 13.86 -6.69 -2.97
N LEU A 358 14.52 -7.00 -1.85
CA LEU A 358 13.96 -7.85 -0.80
C LEU A 358 12.73 -7.21 -0.15
N VAL A 359 12.82 -5.91 0.18
CA VAL A 359 11.69 -5.16 0.75
C VAL A 359 10.55 -5.04 -0.26
N GLY A 360 10.85 -4.67 -1.50
CA GLY A 360 9.85 -4.51 -2.56
C GLY A 360 9.09 -5.81 -2.84
N LEU A 361 9.80 -6.94 -3.00
CA LEU A 361 9.16 -8.24 -3.20
C LEU A 361 8.31 -8.68 -2.00
N SER A 362 8.81 -8.51 -0.78
CA SER A 362 8.05 -8.86 0.42
C SER A 362 6.78 -8.02 0.55
N LYS A 363 6.86 -6.72 0.26
CA LYS A 363 5.68 -5.83 0.25
C LYS A 363 4.69 -6.18 -0.86
N ALA A 364 5.19 -6.50 -2.06
CA ALA A 364 4.34 -6.91 -3.18
C ALA A 364 3.59 -8.20 -2.87
N VAL A 365 4.27 -9.22 -2.34
CA VAL A 365 3.65 -10.49 -1.92
C VAL A 365 2.66 -10.25 -0.77
N GLY A 366 3.07 -9.53 0.28
CA GLY A 366 2.22 -9.25 1.44
C GLY A 366 0.93 -8.54 1.06
N SER A 367 1.01 -7.49 0.25
CA SER A 367 -0.18 -6.73 -0.17
C SER A 367 -1.05 -7.50 -1.19
N SER A 368 -0.44 -8.23 -2.13
CA SER A 368 -1.19 -8.89 -3.20
C SER A 368 -1.77 -10.24 -2.79
N VAL A 369 -0.97 -11.08 -2.10
CA VAL A 369 -1.38 -12.44 -1.75
C VAL A 369 -2.17 -12.47 -0.44
N ILE A 370 -1.71 -11.72 0.58
CA ILE A 370 -2.35 -11.74 1.90
C ILE A 370 -3.39 -10.64 2.00
N GLY A 371 -3.00 -9.40 1.75
CA GLY A 371 -3.83 -8.23 2.01
C GLY A 371 -5.07 -8.14 1.13
N ARG A 372 -4.93 -8.28 -0.19
CA ARG A 372 -6.08 -8.24 -1.12
C ARG A 372 -7.06 -9.39 -0.93
N ASN A 373 -6.54 -10.56 -0.59
CA ASN A 373 -7.37 -11.73 -0.35
C ASN A 373 -8.04 -11.73 1.03
N MET A 374 -7.85 -10.69 1.85
CA MET A 374 -8.48 -10.59 3.16
C MET A 374 -10.00 -10.75 3.08
N ILE A 375 -10.66 -10.14 2.06
CA ILE A 375 -12.10 -10.29 1.83
C ILE A 375 -12.45 -11.76 1.55
N THR A 376 -11.71 -12.41 0.67
CA THR A 376 -11.92 -13.83 0.33
C THR A 376 -11.75 -14.72 1.56
N TRP A 377 -10.69 -14.50 2.33
CA TRP A 377 -10.48 -15.24 3.58
C TRP A 377 -11.60 -14.98 4.60
N SER A 378 -12.13 -13.75 4.67
CA SER A 378 -13.26 -13.40 5.53
C SER A 378 -14.56 -14.12 5.09
N LEU A 379 -14.81 -14.18 3.78
CA LEU A 379 -15.94 -14.93 3.24
C LEU A 379 -15.82 -16.44 3.51
N ILE A 380 -14.62 -17.00 3.35
CA ILE A 380 -14.35 -18.41 3.70
C ILE A 380 -14.59 -18.64 5.20
N GLY A 381 -14.09 -17.76 6.06
CA GLY A 381 -14.29 -17.84 7.50
C GLY A 381 -15.77 -17.78 7.87
N TYR A 382 -16.55 -16.90 7.25
CA TYR A 382 -18.00 -16.85 7.40
C TYR A 382 -18.67 -18.16 6.94
N HIS A 383 -18.29 -18.66 5.76
CA HIS A 383 -18.88 -19.88 5.21
C HIS A 383 -18.62 -21.12 6.08
N LEU A 384 -17.43 -21.24 6.64
CA LEU A 384 -17.05 -22.37 7.51
C LEU A 384 -17.72 -22.32 8.89
N THR A 385 -17.98 -21.12 9.41
CA THR A 385 -18.54 -20.96 10.77
C THR A 385 -20.03 -20.69 10.76
N HIS A 386 -20.61 -20.33 9.61
CA HIS A 386 -21.99 -19.83 9.46
C HIS A 386 -22.31 -18.65 10.41
N HIS A 387 -21.27 -17.89 10.78
CA HIS A 387 -21.36 -16.84 11.79
C HIS A 387 -20.51 -15.62 11.37
N ILE A 388 -21.04 -14.41 11.60
CA ILE A 388 -20.33 -13.16 11.21
C ILE A 388 -18.92 -13.05 11.82
N VAL A 389 -18.72 -13.63 13.00
CA VAL A 389 -17.42 -13.69 13.69
C VAL A 389 -16.36 -14.40 12.84
N GLY A 390 -16.78 -15.41 12.07
CA GLY A 390 -15.88 -16.10 11.14
C GLY A 390 -15.24 -15.17 10.12
N ALA A 391 -15.95 -14.12 9.70
CA ALA A 391 -15.41 -13.11 8.80
C ALA A 391 -14.29 -12.24 9.44
N GLY A 392 -14.29 -12.11 10.77
CA GLY A 392 -13.24 -11.42 11.51
C GLY A 392 -11.99 -12.27 11.79
N LEU A 393 -12.11 -13.60 11.73
CA LEU A 393 -11.01 -14.51 12.08
C LEU A 393 -9.70 -14.28 11.32
N PRO A 394 -9.70 -14.08 10.00
CA PRO A 394 -8.45 -13.90 9.26
C PRO A 394 -7.67 -12.67 9.73
N LEU A 395 -8.32 -11.55 10.00
CA LEU A 395 -7.68 -10.34 10.51
C LEU A 395 -7.17 -10.56 11.95
N ALA A 396 -7.95 -11.21 12.81
CA ALA A 396 -7.55 -11.52 14.18
C ALA A 396 -6.33 -12.45 14.21
N VAL A 397 -6.36 -13.56 13.46
CA VAL A 397 -5.25 -14.52 13.37
C VAL A 397 -3.99 -13.85 12.86
N LEU A 398 -4.10 -13.04 11.80
CA LEU A 398 -2.94 -12.33 11.24
C LEU A 398 -2.39 -11.28 12.22
N GLY A 399 -3.26 -10.62 13.00
CA GLY A 399 -2.87 -9.74 14.11
C GLY A 399 -2.07 -10.47 15.18
N LEU A 400 -2.55 -11.63 15.64
CA LEU A 400 -1.87 -12.45 16.65
C LEU A 400 -0.52 -13.01 16.15
N ILE A 401 -0.46 -13.46 14.89
CA ILE A 401 0.80 -13.90 14.26
C ILE A 401 1.82 -12.75 14.25
N ASN A 402 1.39 -11.54 13.89
CA ASN A 402 2.26 -10.36 13.92
C ASN A 402 2.70 -10.00 15.34
N ALA A 403 1.80 -10.02 16.32
CA ALA A 403 2.13 -9.79 17.73
C ALA A 403 3.20 -10.77 18.22
N PHE A 404 3.06 -12.06 17.89
CA PHE A 404 4.03 -13.08 18.25
C PHE A 404 5.39 -12.88 17.59
N GLN A 405 5.43 -12.53 16.29
CA GLN A 405 6.71 -12.28 15.62
C GLN A 405 7.44 -11.04 16.17
N PHE A 406 6.71 -10.01 16.63
CA PHE A 406 7.33 -8.83 17.23
C PHE A 406 7.86 -9.11 18.65
N THR A 407 7.19 -9.94 19.46
CA THR A 407 7.71 -10.38 20.77
C THR A 407 9.04 -11.14 20.67
N ARG A 408 9.17 -12.04 19.69
CA ARG A 408 10.42 -12.78 19.47
C ARG A 408 11.59 -11.87 19.08
N HIS A 409 11.33 -10.86 18.28
CA HIS A 409 12.38 -9.95 17.82
C HIS A 409 12.94 -9.10 18.97
N GLN A 410 12.11 -8.69 19.93
CA GLN A 410 12.52 -7.93 21.11
C GLN A 410 13.49 -8.73 21.98
N LYS A 411 13.23 -10.04 22.20
CA LYS A 411 14.10 -10.93 23.00
C LYS A 411 15.48 -11.14 22.37
N ILE A 412 15.57 -11.18 21.04
CA ILE A 412 16.85 -11.36 20.32
C ILE A 412 17.70 -10.09 20.40
N PHE A 413 17.10 -8.91 20.25
CA PHE A 413 17.81 -7.64 20.35
C PHE A 413 18.31 -7.35 21.78
N THR A 414 17.53 -7.71 22.78
CA THR A 414 17.94 -7.55 24.18
C THR A 414 19.11 -8.47 24.52
N LYS A 415 19.12 -9.71 24.00
CA LYS A 415 20.23 -10.65 24.18
C LYS A 415 21.52 -10.22 23.46
N MET A 416 21.44 -9.58 22.29
CA MET A 416 22.61 -9.10 21.55
C MET A 416 23.24 -7.82 22.15
N LYS A 417 22.44 -6.98 22.85
CA LYS A 417 22.98 -5.81 23.55
C LYS A 417 23.58 -6.10 24.93
N ALA A 418 23.27 -7.23 25.52
CA ALA A 418 23.79 -7.62 26.82
C ALA A 418 25.32 -7.81 26.84
N PRO A 419 25.99 -8.44 25.84
CA PRO A 419 27.45 -8.60 25.88
C PRO A 419 28.23 -7.31 25.68
N GLN A 420 27.72 -6.30 24.95
CA GLN A 420 28.41 -5.02 24.75
C GLN A 420 28.49 -4.18 26.02
N LYS A 421 27.47 -4.19 26.88
CA LYS A 421 27.51 -3.48 28.18
C LYS A 421 28.47 -4.11 29.18
N VAL A 422 28.79 -5.40 29.05
CA VAL A 422 29.76 -6.07 29.92
C VAL A 422 31.18 -5.71 29.51
N LEU A 423 31.45 -5.55 28.20
CA LEU A 423 32.77 -5.13 27.69
C LEU A 423 33.09 -3.67 27.99
N GLU A 424 32.10 -2.76 27.97
CA GLU A 424 32.31 -1.36 28.35
C GLU A 424 32.55 -1.15 29.86
N ARG A 425 32.09 -2.10 30.71
CA ARG A 425 32.34 -2.06 32.15
C ARG A 425 33.68 -2.69 32.57
N SER A 426 34.33 -3.43 31.70
CA SER A 426 35.62 -4.10 31.97
C SER A 426 36.85 -3.31 31.57
N HIS A 427 36.73 -2.11 31.01
CA HIS A 427 37.83 -1.18 30.80
C HIS A 427 37.59 0.11 31.57
N PRO A 428 37.99 0.22 32.87
CA PRO A 428 38.19 1.50 33.51
C PRO A 428 39.45 2.12 32.90
N LEU A 429 39.32 3.36 32.52
CA LEU A 429 40.37 4.22 31.97
C LEU A 429 41.69 4.07 32.75
N ARG A 430 42.74 3.71 32.03
CA ARG A 430 44.11 4.10 32.37
C ARG A 430 44.57 5.21 31.41
#